data_b2091d98f30a419774abe2d18413fb9d
#
_entry.id   b2091d98f30a419774abe2d18413fb9d
#
_cell.length_a   1.000
_cell.length_b   1.000
_cell.length_c   1.000
_cell.angle_alpha   90.00
_cell.angle_beta   90.00
_cell.angle_gamma   90.00
#
_symmetry.space_group_name_H-M   'P 1'
#
loop_
_entity.id
_entity.type
_entity.pdbx_description
1 polymer ?
#
loop_
_entity_poly.entity_id
_entity_poly.type
_entity_poly.pdbx_seq_one_letter_code
_entity_poly.pdbx_strand_id
1 'polypeptide(L)'
;MINVLVFPCGSEIGLEVHNALKYDKHINLVGLSSVSSHGRVVYKNYIEGISFITSDTFMEELNKIIEDNNIDVLIPAYDDVILYLSERRDELKCKLATSNKTTCDIARSKRKTYEVLQGEWYIPETFKVSQITEKDLPLFAKPDIGQGSQGIMRIEKMEDLNLLKGKDDEYIISELLPGQEYTVDCFTNRKGELVVASMRMRKRIKTGISVNSVIVELPAEVKQIADAINEKIVFDGVWFFQVKLDRNGHYKLLEMAPRVAGSMSTSRVRGFNYILNTVYQLMGYDIKAIDNLLDY
;
A
#
# COMPACT_ATOMS: atom_id res chain seq x y z
N MET A 1 -20.92 18.16 -5.35
CA MET A 1 -19.90 17.96 -4.30
C MET A 1 -19.77 16.45 -4.12
N ILE A 2 -18.57 15.90 -4.01
CA ILE A 2 -18.31 14.46 -3.85
C ILE A 2 -18.08 14.19 -2.36
N ASN A 3 -18.89 13.34 -1.75
CA ASN A 3 -18.76 12.96 -0.36
C ASN A 3 -17.81 11.76 -0.23
N VAL A 4 -16.70 11.94 0.45
CA VAL A 4 -15.65 10.93 0.59
C VAL A 4 -15.53 10.50 2.05
N LEU A 5 -15.78 9.22 2.32
CA LEU A 5 -15.59 8.58 3.62
C LEU A 5 -14.19 7.97 3.71
N VAL A 6 -13.49 8.19 4.80
CA VAL A 6 -12.16 7.62 5.05
C VAL A 6 -12.20 6.74 6.29
N PHE A 7 -11.84 5.46 6.16
CA PHE A 7 -11.87 4.49 7.27
C PHE A 7 -10.66 3.55 7.30
N PRO A 8 -9.98 3.38 8.43
CA PRO A 8 -10.02 4.21 9.64
C PRO A 8 -9.28 5.53 9.43
N CYS A 9 -9.89 6.65 9.78
CA CYS A 9 -9.38 7.99 9.44
C CYS A 9 -8.20 8.45 10.30
N GLY A 10 -7.95 7.83 11.45
CA GLY A 10 -6.88 8.20 12.38
C GLY A 10 -5.53 7.52 12.10
N SER A 11 -5.43 6.68 11.07
CA SER A 11 -4.16 6.09 10.62
C SER A 11 -3.29 7.12 9.88
N GLU A 12 -1.98 6.83 9.71
CA GLU A 12 -1.09 7.66 8.87
C GLU A 12 -1.61 7.78 7.44
N ILE A 13 -2.22 6.72 6.92
CA ILE A 13 -2.86 6.71 5.60
C ILE A 13 -4.07 7.66 5.61
N GLY A 14 -4.94 7.57 6.63
CA GLY A 14 -6.10 8.44 6.78
C GLY A 14 -5.71 9.91 6.88
N LEU A 15 -4.63 10.24 7.59
CA LEU A 15 -4.10 11.60 7.70
C LEU A 15 -3.54 12.10 6.36
N GLU A 16 -2.87 11.24 5.58
CA GLU A 16 -2.41 11.61 4.24
C GLU A 16 -3.58 11.83 3.28
N VAL A 17 -4.62 10.99 3.33
CA VAL A 17 -5.86 11.21 2.58
C VAL A 17 -6.48 12.57 2.90
N HIS A 18 -6.60 12.90 4.18
CA HIS A 18 -7.09 14.21 4.60
C HIS A 18 -6.23 15.35 4.02
N ASN A 19 -4.90 15.27 4.15
CA ASN A 19 -3.99 16.30 3.64
C ASN A 19 -4.05 16.45 2.13
N ALA A 20 -4.31 15.37 1.41
CA ALA A 20 -4.41 15.37 -0.05
C ALA A 20 -5.71 16.02 -0.57
N LEU A 21 -6.80 15.93 0.21
CA LEU A 21 -8.15 16.31 -0.27
C LEU A 21 -8.75 17.55 0.41
N LYS A 22 -8.26 17.95 1.59
CA LYS A 22 -8.90 19.00 2.44
C LYS A 22 -9.07 20.37 1.81
N TYR A 23 -8.32 20.69 0.75
CA TYR A 23 -8.39 21.98 0.07
C TYR A 23 -9.15 21.92 -1.27
N ASP A 24 -9.62 20.74 -1.68
CA ASP A 24 -10.43 20.63 -2.87
C ASP A 24 -11.88 21.06 -2.56
N LYS A 25 -12.35 22.08 -3.29
CA LYS A 25 -13.68 22.67 -3.07
C LYS A 25 -14.85 21.76 -3.51
N HIS A 26 -14.57 20.71 -4.28
CA HIS A 26 -15.55 19.76 -4.76
C HIS A 26 -15.66 18.51 -3.88
N ILE A 27 -14.77 18.37 -2.90
CA ILE A 27 -14.71 17.23 -1.98
C ILE A 27 -15.25 17.62 -0.60
N ASN A 28 -16.16 16.82 -0.07
CA ASN A 28 -16.58 16.85 1.32
C ASN A 28 -16.03 15.61 2.03
N LEU A 29 -15.15 15.80 3.01
CA LEU A 29 -14.49 14.71 3.74
C LEU A 29 -15.24 14.34 5.00
N VAL A 30 -15.47 13.04 5.18
CA VAL A 30 -15.99 12.43 6.40
C VAL A 30 -14.96 11.44 6.92
N GLY A 31 -14.52 11.58 8.14
CA GLY A 31 -13.64 10.63 8.83
C GLY A 31 -14.45 9.65 9.66
N LEU A 32 -14.16 8.35 9.54
CA LEU A 32 -14.79 7.29 10.32
C LEU A 32 -13.74 6.50 11.10
N SER A 33 -14.03 6.17 12.35
CA SER A 33 -13.18 5.35 13.20
C SER A 33 -13.99 4.43 14.11
N SER A 34 -13.48 3.22 14.38
CA SER A 34 -14.08 2.31 15.38
C SER A 34 -13.80 2.77 16.82
N VAL A 35 -12.68 3.44 17.02
CA VAL A 35 -12.26 3.98 18.32
C VAL A 35 -11.87 5.45 18.19
N SER A 36 -11.85 6.16 19.30
CA SER A 36 -11.38 7.56 19.30
C SER A 36 -9.94 7.66 18.81
N SER A 37 -9.69 8.57 17.89
CA SER A 37 -8.41 8.69 17.20
C SER A 37 -8.06 10.15 16.88
N HIS A 38 -6.84 10.37 16.37
CA HIS A 38 -6.41 11.70 15.88
C HIS A 38 -7.33 12.23 14.76
N GLY A 39 -8.08 11.37 14.06
CA GLY A 39 -9.10 11.79 13.10
C GLY A 39 -10.07 12.80 13.66
N ARG A 40 -10.41 12.70 14.96
CA ARG A 40 -11.36 13.61 15.64
C ARG A 40 -10.95 15.09 15.60
N VAL A 41 -9.66 15.38 15.61
CA VAL A 41 -9.14 16.77 15.58
C VAL A 41 -8.78 17.22 14.17
N VAL A 42 -8.75 16.32 13.22
CA VAL A 42 -8.32 16.56 11.85
C VAL A 42 -9.50 16.68 10.89
N TYR A 43 -10.44 15.75 10.95
CA TYR A 43 -11.63 15.74 10.10
C TYR A 43 -12.71 16.63 10.66
N LYS A 44 -13.22 17.59 9.86
CA LYS A 44 -14.32 18.47 10.26
C LYS A 44 -15.60 17.68 10.52
N ASN A 45 -15.88 16.70 9.65
CA ASN A 45 -16.98 15.75 9.83
C ASN A 45 -16.37 14.43 10.30
N TYR A 46 -16.62 14.06 11.55
CA TYR A 46 -16.04 12.88 12.19
C TYR A 46 -17.10 12.01 12.83
N ILE A 47 -17.06 10.73 12.54
CA ILE A 47 -17.96 9.71 13.10
C ILE A 47 -17.07 8.66 13.79
N GLU A 48 -17.47 8.25 15.01
CA GLU A 48 -16.76 7.20 15.74
C GLU A 48 -17.72 6.15 16.30
N GLY A 49 -17.19 4.99 16.64
CA GLY A 49 -17.94 3.93 17.32
C GLY A 49 -18.54 2.90 16.39
N ILE A 50 -18.18 2.90 15.09
CA ILE A 50 -18.51 1.74 14.23
C ILE A 50 -17.81 0.49 14.76
N SER A 51 -18.45 -0.65 14.65
CA SER A 51 -17.88 -1.96 15.01
C SER A 51 -16.56 -2.22 14.24
N PHE A 52 -15.73 -3.13 14.77
CA PHE A 52 -14.55 -3.60 14.02
C PHE A 52 -14.98 -4.49 12.85
N ILE A 53 -14.12 -4.58 11.82
CA ILE A 53 -14.35 -5.42 10.61
C ILE A 53 -14.57 -6.92 10.94
N THR A 54 -14.25 -7.35 12.16
CA THR A 54 -14.47 -8.71 12.66
C THR A 54 -15.88 -8.93 13.22
N SER A 55 -16.69 -7.86 13.35
CA SER A 55 -18.08 -7.95 13.81
C SER A 55 -19.01 -8.29 12.64
N ASP A 56 -19.99 -9.15 12.90
CA ASP A 56 -21.04 -9.48 11.93
C ASP A 56 -21.92 -8.29 11.56
N THR A 57 -21.99 -7.26 12.42
CA THR A 57 -22.79 -6.04 12.19
C THR A 57 -22.06 -4.97 11.38
N PHE A 58 -20.75 -5.12 11.17
CA PHE A 58 -19.92 -4.07 10.57
C PHE A 58 -20.43 -3.58 9.22
N MET A 59 -20.78 -4.48 8.30
CA MET A 59 -21.23 -4.09 6.95
C MET A 59 -22.59 -3.39 6.96
N GLU A 60 -23.51 -3.79 7.84
CA GLU A 60 -24.80 -3.12 8.00
C GLU A 60 -24.60 -1.70 8.55
N GLU A 61 -23.81 -1.54 9.62
CA GLU A 61 -23.47 -0.24 10.20
C GLU A 61 -22.77 0.67 9.19
N LEU A 62 -21.80 0.13 8.43
CA LEU A 62 -21.07 0.87 7.40
C LEU A 62 -22.00 1.38 6.31
N ASN A 63 -22.86 0.52 5.77
CA ASN A 63 -23.80 0.90 4.72
C ASN A 63 -24.82 1.93 5.22
N LYS A 64 -25.26 1.82 6.48
CA LYS A 64 -26.12 2.84 7.10
C LYS A 64 -25.41 4.21 7.17
N ILE A 65 -24.14 4.24 7.60
CA ILE A 65 -23.34 5.49 7.64
C ILE A 65 -23.17 6.06 6.22
N ILE A 66 -22.93 5.21 5.22
CA ILE A 66 -22.82 5.59 3.81
C ILE A 66 -24.09 6.27 3.32
N GLU A 67 -25.26 5.67 3.59
CA GLU A 67 -26.56 6.21 3.18
C GLU A 67 -26.91 7.50 3.94
N ASP A 68 -26.77 7.51 5.27
CA ASP A 68 -27.11 8.67 6.12
C ASP A 68 -26.26 9.92 5.78
N ASN A 69 -25.05 9.73 5.25
CA ASN A 69 -24.14 10.82 4.87
C ASN A 69 -23.98 11.01 3.35
N ASN A 70 -24.78 10.32 2.53
CA ASN A 70 -24.74 10.37 1.07
C ASN A 70 -23.31 10.18 0.51
N ILE A 71 -22.59 9.18 1.00
CA ILE A 71 -21.20 8.93 0.61
C ILE A 71 -21.12 8.39 -0.82
N ASP A 72 -20.32 9.03 -1.65
CA ASP A 72 -20.04 8.62 -3.03
C ASP A 72 -18.87 7.65 -3.13
N VAL A 73 -17.82 7.89 -2.30
CA VAL A 73 -16.56 7.13 -2.35
C VAL A 73 -16.09 6.79 -0.94
N LEU A 74 -15.74 5.54 -0.70
CA LEU A 74 -15.06 5.06 0.50
C LEU A 74 -13.59 4.81 0.20
N ILE A 75 -12.69 5.45 0.98
CA ILE A 75 -11.24 5.23 0.93
C ILE A 75 -10.83 4.39 2.15
N PRO A 76 -10.47 3.12 1.96
CA PRO A 76 -9.96 2.29 3.05
C PRO A 76 -8.50 2.69 3.37
N ALA A 77 -8.21 2.87 4.66
CA ALA A 77 -6.92 3.41 5.13
C ALA A 77 -6.17 2.45 6.07
N TYR A 78 -6.35 1.14 5.88
CA TYR A 78 -5.66 0.08 6.63
C TYR A 78 -5.69 -1.23 5.84
N ASP A 79 -4.59 -2.01 5.82
CA ASP A 79 -4.44 -3.15 4.92
C ASP A 79 -5.51 -4.24 5.09
N ASP A 80 -5.89 -4.58 6.33
CA ASP A 80 -6.93 -5.58 6.59
C ASP A 80 -8.32 -5.06 6.20
N VAL A 81 -8.58 -3.75 6.35
CA VAL A 81 -9.82 -3.10 5.89
C VAL A 81 -9.91 -3.13 4.37
N ILE A 82 -8.78 -2.90 3.68
CA ILE A 82 -8.71 -2.96 2.21
C ILE A 82 -9.11 -4.34 1.72
N LEU A 83 -8.47 -5.38 2.26
CA LEU A 83 -8.78 -6.76 1.86
C LEU A 83 -10.24 -7.10 2.17
N TYR A 84 -10.71 -6.86 3.40
CA TYR A 84 -12.07 -7.15 3.84
C TYR A 84 -13.12 -6.49 2.95
N LEU A 85 -12.96 -5.19 2.65
CA LEU A 85 -13.91 -4.44 1.81
C LEU A 85 -13.79 -4.80 0.33
N SER A 86 -12.60 -5.14 -0.16
CA SER A 86 -12.43 -5.57 -1.56
C SER A 86 -13.18 -6.87 -1.86
N GLU A 87 -13.29 -7.76 -0.85
CA GLU A 87 -14.05 -9.02 -0.94
C GLU A 87 -15.56 -8.80 -0.93
N ARG A 88 -16.03 -7.70 -0.34
CA ARG A 88 -17.44 -7.34 -0.17
C ARG A 88 -17.84 -6.09 -0.97
N ARG A 89 -17.08 -5.80 -2.03
CA ARG A 89 -17.29 -4.59 -2.85
C ARG A 89 -18.74 -4.46 -3.34
N ASP A 90 -19.36 -5.55 -3.75
CA ASP A 90 -20.73 -5.56 -4.30
C ASP A 90 -21.81 -5.36 -3.21
N GLU A 91 -21.45 -5.51 -1.93
CA GLU A 91 -22.33 -5.24 -0.78
C GLU A 91 -22.33 -3.75 -0.38
N LEU A 92 -21.34 -2.96 -0.85
CA LEU A 92 -21.20 -1.55 -0.50
C LEU A 92 -22.19 -0.67 -1.29
N LYS A 93 -22.76 0.30 -0.59
CA LYS A 93 -23.67 1.30 -1.17
C LYS A 93 -22.97 2.49 -1.82
N CYS A 94 -21.64 2.47 -1.89
CA CYS A 94 -20.82 3.51 -2.53
C CYS A 94 -19.65 2.88 -3.29
N LYS A 95 -18.87 3.69 -4.00
CA LYS A 95 -17.67 3.24 -4.70
C LYS A 95 -16.51 3.03 -3.74
N LEU A 96 -15.74 1.96 -3.92
CA LEU A 96 -14.59 1.63 -3.08
C LEU A 96 -13.28 2.01 -3.80
N ALA A 97 -12.46 2.84 -3.15
CA ALA A 97 -11.20 3.36 -3.68
C ALA A 97 -10.03 2.41 -3.39
N THR A 98 -10.02 1.26 -4.03
CA THR A 98 -8.91 0.31 -4.10
C THR A 98 -9.08 -0.59 -5.32
N SER A 99 -8.05 -1.36 -5.65
CA SER A 99 -8.08 -2.34 -6.74
C SER A 99 -9.06 -3.49 -6.45
N ASN A 100 -9.25 -4.39 -7.41
CA ASN A 100 -10.12 -5.55 -7.27
C ASN A 100 -9.62 -6.52 -6.17
N LYS A 101 -10.50 -7.46 -5.75
CA LYS A 101 -10.20 -8.47 -4.73
C LYS A 101 -8.91 -9.25 -5.00
N THR A 102 -8.72 -9.71 -6.23
CA THR A 102 -7.53 -10.51 -6.60
C THR A 102 -6.25 -9.72 -6.39
N THR A 103 -6.21 -8.46 -6.83
CA THR A 103 -5.06 -7.56 -6.63
C THR A 103 -4.81 -7.28 -5.15
N CYS A 104 -5.87 -7.03 -4.37
CA CYS A 104 -5.76 -6.79 -2.93
C CYS A 104 -5.22 -8.03 -2.19
N ASP A 105 -5.67 -9.23 -2.57
CA ASP A 105 -5.22 -10.49 -1.99
C ASP A 105 -3.75 -10.79 -2.35
N ILE A 106 -3.35 -10.60 -3.60
CA ILE A 106 -1.95 -10.74 -4.05
C ILE A 106 -1.06 -9.77 -3.27
N ALA A 107 -1.43 -8.51 -3.19
CA ALA A 107 -0.63 -7.47 -2.55
C ALA A 107 -0.54 -7.66 -1.02
N ARG A 108 -1.54 -8.27 -0.37
CA ARG A 108 -1.54 -8.52 1.07
C ARG A 108 -0.53 -9.59 1.48
N SER A 109 -0.25 -10.58 0.60
CA SER A 109 0.70 -11.67 0.82
C SER A 109 1.97 -11.46 -0.02
N LYS A 110 3.11 -11.39 0.64
CA LYS A 110 4.42 -11.31 -0.04
C LYS A 110 4.70 -12.57 -0.85
N ARG A 111 4.25 -13.72 -0.37
CA ARG A 111 4.34 -15.01 -1.08
C ARG A 111 3.57 -14.95 -2.39
N LYS A 112 2.29 -14.60 -2.36
CA LYS A 112 1.47 -14.47 -3.57
C LYS A 112 2.04 -13.44 -4.54
N THR A 113 2.55 -12.31 -4.01
CA THR A 113 3.26 -11.30 -4.81
C THR A 113 4.44 -11.92 -5.55
N TYR A 114 5.31 -12.67 -4.85
CA TYR A 114 6.49 -13.29 -5.47
C TYR A 114 6.12 -14.44 -6.40
N GLU A 115 5.07 -15.20 -6.10
CA GLU A 115 4.57 -16.26 -6.99
C GLU A 115 4.04 -15.71 -8.32
N VAL A 116 3.21 -14.66 -8.29
CA VAL A 116 2.68 -14.01 -9.51
C VAL A 116 3.79 -13.40 -10.36
N LEU A 117 4.83 -12.88 -9.70
CA LEU A 117 5.99 -12.25 -10.34
C LEU A 117 7.18 -13.21 -10.47
N GLN A 118 6.97 -14.52 -10.34
CA GLN A 118 8.04 -15.51 -10.42
C GLN A 118 8.80 -15.44 -11.75
N GLY A 119 10.12 -15.55 -11.66
CA GLY A 119 11.02 -15.46 -12.81
C GLY A 119 11.47 -14.05 -13.16
N GLU A 120 10.90 -13.03 -12.54
CA GLU A 120 11.37 -11.67 -12.71
C GLU A 120 12.66 -11.42 -11.92
N TRP A 121 13.60 -10.74 -12.54
CA TRP A 121 14.95 -10.50 -12.00
C TRP A 121 14.94 -9.65 -10.71
N TYR A 122 13.89 -8.86 -10.48
CA TYR A 122 13.74 -8.01 -9.31
C TYR A 122 13.10 -8.72 -8.10
N ILE A 123 12.68 -9.97 -8.23
CA ILE A 123 12.24 -10.77 -7.09
C ILE A 123 13.46 -11.23 -6.30
N PRO A 124 13.50 -11.02 -4.97
CA PRO A 124 14.59 -11.53 -4.16
C PRO A 124 14.60 -13.06 -4.15
N GLU A 125 15.79 -13.65 -4.07
CA GLU A 125 15.91 -15.10 -3.87
C GLU A 125 15.24 -15.50 -2.55
N THR A 126 14.44 -16.56 -2.57
CA THR A 126 13.70 -17.06 -1.42
C THR A 126 14.06 -18.49 -1.08
N PHE A 127 14.00 -18.85 0.20
CA PHE A 127 14.48 -20.11 0.75
C PHE A 127 13.39 -20.78 1.59
N LYS A 128 13.35 -22.12 1.58
CA LYS A 128 12.63 -22.92 2.58
C LYS A 128 13.57 -23.25 3.73
N VAL A 129 13.08 -23.27 4.97
CA VAL A 129 13.89 -23.58 6.16
C VAL A 129 14.71 -24.84 5.98
N SER A 130 14.11 -25.90 5.40
CA SER A 130 14.75 -27.22 5.19
C SER A 130 15.87 -27.25 4.15
N GLN A 131 16.00 -26.21 3.33
CA GLN A 131 16.96 -26.13 2.23
C GLN A 131 18.15 -25.22 2.55
N ILE A 132 18.09 -24.45 3.64
CA ILE A 132 19.11 -23.46 4.00
C ILE A 132 20.35 -24.18 4.56
N THR A 133 21.51 -23.70 4.09
CA THR A 133 22.84 -24.13 4.53
C THR A 133 23.63 -22.93 5.05
N GLU A 134 24.77 -23.17 5.72
CA GLU A 134 25.66 -22.09 6.19
C GLU A 134 26.14 -21.12 5.09
N LYS A 135 26.19 -21.59 3.84
CA LYS A 135 26.63 -20.80 2.68
C LYS A 135 25.63 -19.73 2.25
N ASP A 136 24.35 -19.92 2.60
CA ASP A 136 23.26 -19.03 2.22
C ASP A 136 23.17 -17.83 3.20
N LEU A 137 23.81 -17.93 4.35
CA LEU A 137 23.76 -16.91 5.39
C LEU A 137 24.63 -15.68 5.06
N PRO A 138 24.26 -14.49 5.51
CA PRO A 138 23.05 -14.16 6.29
C PRO A 138 21.80 -14.00 5.42
N LEU A 139 20.63 -14.35 5.99
CA LEU A 139 19.31 -14.23 5.36
C LEU A 139 18.39 -13.29 6.14
N PHE A 140 17.22 -13.02 5.59
CA PHE A 140 16.20 -12.19 6.20
C PHE A 140 14.83 -12.88 6.19
N ALA A 141 14.22 -13.04 7.36
CA ALA A 141 12.88 -13.59 7.51
C ALA A 141 11.88 -12.48 7.84
N LYS A 142 10.73 -12.53 7.20
CA LYS A 142 9.61 -11.62 7.42
C LYS A 142 8.29 -12.37 7.37
N PRO A 143 7.27 -11.98 8.16
CA PRO A 143 5.94 -12.56 8.03
C PRO A 143 5.42 -12.37 6.61
N ASP A 144 4.75 -13.40 6.07
CA ASP A 144 4.07 -13.32 4.77
C ASP A 144 3.03 -12.19 4.80
N ILE A 145 2.14 -12.25 5.76
CA ILE A 145 1.15 -11.21 6.03
C ILE A 145 1.61 -10.40 7.23
N GLY A 146 1.89 -9.10 7.04
CA GLY A 146 2.39 -8.23 8.11
C GLY A 146 2.50 -6.78 7.65
N GLN A 147 2.76 -5.91 8.62
CA GLN A 147 2.96 -4.47 8.39
C GLN A 147 3.86 -3.88 9.49
N GLY A 148 4.42 -2.70 9.24
CA GLY A 148 5.16 -1.95 10.24
C GLY A 148 6.44 -2.64 10.73
N SER A 149 7.08 -3.48 9.92
CA SER A 149 8.29 -4.24 10.28
C SER A 149 8.14 -5.12 11.53
N GLN A 150 6.93 -5.54 11.88
CA GLN A 150 6.70 -6.46 12.98
C GLN A 150 7.09 -7.88 12.59
N GLY A 151 7.68 -8.62 13.54
CA GLY A 151 8.05 -10.03 13.36
C GLY A 151 9.20 -10.29 12.39
N ILE A 152 9.91 -9.25 11.92
CA ILE A 152 11.09 -9.42 11.05
C ILE A 152 12.28 -9.94 11.84
N MET A 153 13.11 -10.75 11.19
CA MET A 153 14.28 -11.38 11.80
C MET A 153 15.43 -11.45 10.79
N ARG A 154 16.61 -11.11 11.24
CA ARG A 154 17.84 -11.41 10.51
C ARG A 154 18.39 -12.76 10.96
N ILE A 155 18.74 -13.63 10.02
CA ILE A 155 19.26 -14.97 10.26
C ILE A 155 20.77 -14.91 9.99
N GLU A 156 21.56 -14.91 11.05
CA GLU A 156 23.03 -14.79 10.98
C GLU A 156 23.71 -16.16 11.07
N LYS A 157 23.06 -17.15 11.70
CA LYS A 157 23.58 -18.48 11.96
C LYS A 157 22.46 -19.53 11.90
N MET A 158 22.84 -20.77 11.70
CA MET A 158 21.88 -21.89 11.54
C MET A 158 20.95 -22.08 12.74
N GLU A 159 21.40 -21.77 13.97
CA GLU A 159 20.57 -21.86 15.16
C GLU A 159 19.37 -20.91 15.14
N ASP A 160 19.47 -19.77 14.46
CA ASP A 160 18.39 -18.79 14.35
C ASP A 160 17.17 -19.37 13.61
N LEU A 161 17.40 -20.35 12.72
CA LEU A 161 16.34 -21.06 12.00
C LEU A 161 15.43 -21.89 12.92
N ASN A 162 15.86 -22.23 14.14
CA ASN A 162 15.03 -22.97 15.08
C ASN A 162 13.71 -22.23 15.41
N LEU A 163 13.71 -20.89 15.35
CA LEU A 163 12.55 -20.06 15.59
C LEU A 163 11.52 -20.11 14.44
N LEU A 164 11.97 -20.56 13.27
CA LEU A 164 11.18 -20.61 12.02
C LEU A 164 10.77 -22.03 11.62
N LYS A 165 11.25 -23.08 12.33
CA LYS A 165 10.87 -24.47 12.05
C LYS A 165 9.36 -24.65 12.11
N GLY A 166 8.78 -25.21 11.06
CA GLY A 166 7.34 -25.43 10.91
C GLY A 166 6.51 -24.17 10.64
N LYS A 167 7.17 -23.05 10.32
CA LYS A 167 6.51 -21.77 10.01
C LYS A 167 6.72 -21.31 8.55
N ASP A 168 7.04 -22.24 7.66
CA ASP A 168 7.25 -21.91 6.23
C ASP A 168 6.02 -21.23 5.60
N ASP A 169 4.80 -21.50 6.11
CA ASP A 169 3.58 -20.84 5.62
C ASP A 169 3.34 -19.47 6.22
N GLU A 170 3.91 -19.18 7.40
CA GLU A 170 3.76 -17.90 8.08
C GLU A 170 4.84 -16.88 7.68
N TYR A 171 6.03 -17.37 7.29
CA TYR A 171 7.20 -16.55 7.00
C TYR A 171 7.69 -16.73 5.56
N ILE A 172 8.27 -15.65 5.04
CA ILE A 172 9.14 -15.69 3.86
C ILE A 172 10.57 -15.48 4.34
N ILE A 173 11.45 -16.37 3.93
CA ILE A 173 12.90 -16.22 4.11
C ILE A 173 13.49 -15.84 2.76
N SER A 174 14.23 -14.76 2.72
CA SER A 174 14.87 -14.26 1.50
C SER A 174 16.33 -13.89 1.72
N GLU A 175 17.05 -13.68 0.63
CA GLU A 175 18.37 -13.06 0.68
C GLU A 175 18.35 -11.77 1.51
N LEU A 176 19.45 -11.47 2.19
CA LEU A 176 19.61 -10.22 2.90
C LEU A 176 19.94 -9.08 1.92
N LEU A 177 19.07 -8.07 1.87
CA LEU A 177 19.25 -6.87 1.07
C LEU A 177 19.88 -5.76 1.94
N PRO A 178 21.18 -5.49 1.83
CA PRO A 178 21.87 -4.57 2.74
C PRO A 178 21.74 -3.10 2.35
N GLY A 179 21.33 -2.82 1.09
CA GLY A 179 21.38 -1.49 0.53
C GLY A 179 20.24 -0.57 0.94
N GLN A 180 20.14 0.57 0.27
CA GLN A 180 19.13 1.61 0.51
C GLN A 180 17.74 1.13 0.09
N GLU A 181 16.73 1.54 0.85
CA GLU A 181 15.32 1.23 0.62
C GLU A 181 14.56 2.42 0.03
N TYR A 182 13.69 2.13 -0.92
CA TYR A 182 12.90 3.12 -1.64
C TYR A 182 11.43 2.72 -1.71
N THR A 183 10.58 3.71 -1.88
CA THR A 183 9.18 3.53 -2.24
C THR A 183 8.94 4.17 -3.61
N VAL A 184 8.19 3.48 -4.46
CA VAL A 184 7.74 4.01 -5.74
C VAL A 184 6.23 4.15 -5.68
N ASP A 185 5.75 5.38 -5.72
CA ASP A 185 4.33 5.70 -5.70
C ASP A 185 3.82 5.75 -7.14
N CYS A 186 2.76 5.00 -7.43
CA CYS A 186 2.25 4.73 -8.77
C CYS A 186 0.76 5.06 -8.88
N PHE A 187 0.32 5.31 -10.11
CA PHE A 187 -1.10 5.45 -10.45
C PHE A 187 -1.41 4.75 -11.77
N THR A 188 -2.42 3.90 -11.75
CA THR A 188 -2.93 3.21 -12.94
C THR A 188 -4.34 3.70 -13.26
N ASN A 189 -4.57 4.11 -14.51
CA ASN A 189 -5.87 4.56 -14.94
C ASN A 189 -6.81 3.39 -15.28
N ARG A 190 -8.08 3.69 -15.61
CA ARG A 190 -9.09 2.67 -15.96
C ARG A 190 -8.77 1.85 -17.20
N LYS A 191 -7.86 2.32 -18.04
CA LYS A 191 -7.42 1.60 -19.24
C LYS A 191 -6.27 0.61 -18.93
N GLY A 192 -5.82 0.57 -17.66
CA GLY A 192 -4.67 -0.22 -17.24
C GLY A 192 -3.32 0.43 -17.54
N GLU A 193 -3.30 1.71 -17.94
CA GLU A 193 -2.09 2.43 -18.25
C GLU A 193 -1.44 2.97 -16.96
N LEU A 194 -0.15 2.74 -16.78
CA LEU A 194 0.64 3.35 -15.70
C LEU A 194 0.86 4.83 -16.03
N VAL A 195 0.06 5.69 -15.42
CA VAL A 195 0.01 7.15 -15.69
C VAL A 195 1.21 7.87 -15.10
N VAL A 196 1.65 7.46 -13.92
CA VAL A 196 2.77 8.08 -13.19
C VAL A 196 3.43 7.06 -12.27
N ALA A 197 4.76 7.19 -12.15
CA ALA A 197 5.56 6.55 -11.12
C ALA A 197 6.55 7.59 -10.57
N SER A 198 6.65 7.71 -9.24
CA SER A 198 7.55 8.64 -8.56
C SER A 198 8.29 7.94 -7.44
N MET A 199 9.62 8.02 -7.47
CA MET A 199 10.49 7.33 -6.51
C MET A 199 10.91 8.27 -5.37
N ARG A 200 10.92 7.75 -4.17
CA ARG A 200 11.43 8.41 -2.98
C ARG A 200 12.28 7.48 -2.13
N MET A 201 13.39 7.99 -1.66
CA MET A 201 14.28 7.29 -0.74
C MET A 201 13.72 7.34 0.68
N ARG A 202 13.70 6.23 1.38
CA ARG A 202 13.31 6.12 2.79
C ARG A 202 14.53 6.41 3.66
N LYS A 203 14.77 7.71 3.94
CA LYS A 203 15.98 8.17 4.64
C LYS A 203 15.99 7.80 6.12
N ARG A 204 14.82 7.83 6.77
CA ARG A 204 14.64 7.39 8.16
C ARG A 204 13.34 6.66 8.33
N ILE A 205 13.43 5.46 8.88
CA ILE A 205 12.29 4.57 9.15
C ILE A 205 12.12 4.45 10.66
N LYS A 206 10.89 4.53 11.16
CA LYS A 206 10.51 4.28 12.54
C LYS A 206 9.34 3.32 12.55
N THR A 207 9.46 2.17 13.21
CA THR A 207 8.42 1.13 13.26
C THR A 207 7.80 0.80 11.88
N GLY A 208 8.69 0.60 10.86
CA GLY A 208 8.27 0.30 9.49
C GLY A 208 7.74 1.48 8.68
N ILE A 209 7.51 2.65 9.29
CA ILE A 209 6.98 3.84 8.62
C ILE A 209 8.12 4.77 8.26
N SER A 210 8.13 5.29 7.03
CA SER A 210 9.10 6.32 6.63
C SER A 210 8.69 7.66 7.23
N VAL A 211 9.49 8.14 8.18
CA VAL A 211 9.29 9.44 8.84
C VAL A 211 10.16 10.56 8.24
N ASN A 212 11.05 10.20 7.32
CA ASN A 212 11.80 11.14 6.49
C ASN A 212 12.02 10.49 5.12
N SER A 213 11.49 11.10 4.09
CA SER A 213 11.63 10.68 2.68
C SER A 213 12.19 11.81 1.85
N VAL A 214 12.98 11.46 0.84
CA VAL A 214 13.54 12.41 -0.13
C VAL A 214 13.17 11.93 -1.52
N ILE A 215 12.66 12.84 -2.35
CA ILE A 215 12.41 12.57 -3.77
C ILE A 215 13.76 12.29 -4.43
N VAL A 216 13.78 11.27 -5.26
CA VAL A 216 14.93 10.91 -6.08
C VAL A 216 14.49 10.68 -7.52
N GLU A 217 15.42 10.78 -8.44
CA GLU A 217 15.18 10.40 -9.83
C GLU A 217 14.71 8.96 -9.90
N LEU A 218 13.79 8.67 -10.82
CA LEU A 218 13.31 7.32 -11.10
C LEU A 218 14.24 6.66 -12.12
N PRO A 219 15.10 5.71 -11.73
CA PRO A 219 15.97 5.04 -12.68
C PRO A 219 15.17 4.22 -13.69
N ALA A 220 15.70 4.08 -14.92
CA ALA A 220 15.06 3.28 -15.97
C ALA A 220 14.78 1.83 -15.51
N GLU A 221 15.68 1.24 -14.73
CA GLU A 221 15.52 -0.09 -14.12
C GLU A 221 14.27 -0.16 -13.20
N VAL A 222 14.07 0.84 -12.36
CA VAL A 222 12.89 0.88 -11.46
C VAL A 222 11.61 1.19 -12.22
N LYS A 223 11.69 1.99 -13.30
CA LYS A 223 10.54 2.19 -14.19
C LYS A 223 10.12 0.89 -14.87
N GLN A 224 11.09 0.06 -15.33
CA GLN A 224 10.81 -1.26 -15.88
C GLN A 224 10.13 -2.18 -14.86
N ILE A 225 10.53 -2.14 -13.57
CA ILE A 225 9.85 -2.88 -12.51
C ILE A 225 8.40 -2.41 -12.39
N ALA A 226 8.16 -1.09 -12.37
CA ALA A 226 6.80 -0.54 -12.26
C ALA A 226 5.91 -0.98 -13.44
N ASP A 227 6.44 -0.93 -14.67
CA ASP A 227 5.73 -1.37 -15.88
C ASP A 227 5.42 -2.86 -15.84
N ALA A 228 6.40 -3.70 -15.49
CA ALA A 228 6.22 -5.14 -15.40
C ALA A 228 5.20 -5.56 -14.33
N ILE A 229 5.20 -4.90 -13.17
CA ILE A 229 4.20 -5.13 -12.13
C ILE A 229 2.81 -4.72 -12.64
N ASN A 230 2.70 -3.54 -13.27
CA ASN A 230 1.43 -3.02 -13.80
C ASN A 230 0.86 -3.86 -14.94
N GLU A 231 1.71 -4.51 -15.73
CA GLU A 231 1.29 -5.41 -16.81
C GLU A 231 0.70 -6.73 -16.27
N LYS A 232 1.28 -7.26 -15.19
CA LYS A 232 0.89 -8.56 -14.62
C LYS A 232 -0.23 -8.48 -13.60
N ILE A 233 -0.42 -7.32 -12.97
CA ILE A 233 -1.36 -7.12 -11.86
C ILE A 233 -2.28 -5.95 -12.17
N VAL A 234 -3.59 -6.19 -12.08
CA VAL A 234 -4.63 -5.21 -12.44
C VAL A 234 -4.85 -4.22 -11.31
N PHE A 235 -4.13 -3.10 -11.33
CA PHE A 235 -4.36 -1.99 -10.41
C PHE A 235 -5.47 -1.06 -10.91
N ASP A 236 -6.12 -0.35 -9.97
CA ASP A 236 -7.12 0.70 -10.24
C ASP A 236 -6.86 1.88 -9.30
N GLY A 237 -6.42 3.02 -9.86
CA GLY A 237 -6.04 4.21 -9.11
C GLY A 237 -4.66 4.13 -8.47
N VAL A 238 -4.54 4.61 -7.24
CA VAL A 238 -3.28 4.71 -6.51
C VAL A 238 -2.80 3.35 -5.98
N TRP A 239 -1.50 3.11 -6.14
CA TRP A 239 -0.78 1.99 -5.54
C TRP A 239 0.69 2.37 -5.32
N PHE A 240 1.43 1.55 -4.61
CA PHE A 240 2.87 1.70 -4.46
C PHE A 240 3.55 0.35 -4.33
N PHE A 241 4.86 0.33 -4.56
CA PHE A 241 5.73 -0.78 -4.21
C PHE A 241 7.01 -0.28 -3.54
N GLN A 242 7.69 -1.19 -2.86
CA GLN A 242 8.97 -0.89 -2.21
C GLN A 242 10.05 -1.76 -2.80
N VAL A 243 11.22 -1.15 -3.02
CA VAL A 243 12.42 -1.85 -3.48
C VAL A 243 13.59 -1.54 -2.56
N LYS A 244 14.51 -2.48 -2.52
CA LYS A 244 15.76 -2.33 -1.77
C LYS A 244 16.93 -2.87 -2.58
N LEU A 245 18.08 -2.22 -2.47
CA LEU A 245 19.28 -2.66 -3.19
C LEU A 245 19.87 -3.93 -2.56
N ASP A 246 20.21 -4.88 -3.41
CA ASP A 246 20.99 -6.06 -3.06
C ASP A 246 22.49 -5.72 -2.90
N ARG A 247 23.32 -6.72 -2.68
CA ARG A 247 24.78 -6.56 -2.52
C ARG A 247 25.48 -6.08 -3.79
N ASN A 248 24.84 -6.28 -4.96
CA ASN A 248 25.38 -5.93 -6.27
C ASN A 248 24.86 -4.58 -6.78
N GLY A 249 23.97 -3.94 -6.01
CA GLY A 249 23.35 -2.67 -6.38
C GLY A 249 22.11 -2.80 -7.24
N HIS A 250 21.52 -3.99 -7.40
CA HIS A 250 20.27 -4.21 -8.12
C HIS A 250 19.05 -4.00 -7.19
N TYR A 251 17.98 -3.47 -7.75
CA TYR A 251 16.74 -3.28 -7.01
C TYR A 251 15.95 -4.58 -6.88
N LYS A 252 15.60 -4.94 -5.66
CA LYS A 252 14.76 -6.10 -5.34
C LYS A 252 13.46 -5.68 -4.69
N LEU A 253 12.35 -6.30 -5.12
CA LEU A 253 11.01 -6.01 -4.62
C LEU A 253 10.86 -6.49 -3.16
N LEU A 254 10.35 -5.61 -2.29
CA LEU A 254 10.03 -5.96 -0.91
C LEU A 254 8.55 -6.30 -0.72
N GLU A 255 7.68 -5.38 -1.16
CA GLU A 255 6.22 -5.46 -1.02
C GLU A 255 5.56 -4.44 -1.95
N MET A 256 4.25 -4.59 -2.14
CA MET A 256 3.40 -3.62 -2.82
C MET A 256 2.05 -3.50 -2.10
N ALA A 257 1.33 -2.41 -2.34
CA ALA A 257 -0.02 -2.25 -1.82
C ALA A 257 -0.90 -1.40 -2.75
N PRO A 258 -2.17 -1.79 -2.98
CA PRO A 258 -3.12 -1.08 -3.85
C PRO A 258 -3.81 0.06 -3.07
N ARG A 259 -3.01 0.96 -2.50
CA ARG A 259 -3.46 2.07 -1.67
C ARG A 259 -2.41 3.18 -1.56
N VAL A 260 -2.83 4.24 -0.93
CA VAL A 260 -1.95 5.33 -0.51
C VAL A 260 -0.92 4.87 0.52
N ALA A 261 0.33 5.31 0.37
CA ALA A 261 1.34 5.19 1.42
C ALA A 261 1.25 6.38 2.39
N GLY A 262 1.46 6.16 3.69
CA GLY A 262 1.36 7.22 4.72
C GLY A 262 2.31 8.40 4.52
N SER A 263 3.38 8.24 3.73
CA SER A 263 4.33 9.31 3.37
C SER A 263 4.26 9.72 1.88
N MET A 264 3.15 9.44 1.19
CA MET A 264 2.96 9.76 -0.24
C MET A 264 2.87 11.28 -0.52
N SER A 265 2.65 12.10 0.52
CA SER A 265 2.73 13.56 0.42
C SER A 265 4.01 14.04 -0.25
N THR A 266 5.13 13.35 -0.02
CA THR A 266 6.42 13.65 -0.65
C THR A 266 6.36 13.56 -2.19
N SER A 267 5.66 12.56 -2.73
CA SER A 267 5.47 12.43 -4.19
C SER A 267 4.36 13.36 -4.72
N ARG A 268 3.32 13.60 -3.92
CA ARG A 268 2.19 14.48 -4.28
C ARG A 268 2.62 15.92 -4.57
N VAL A 269 3.60 16.45 -3.84
CA VAL A 269 4.09 17.83 -4.05
C VAL A 269 4.74 18.04 -5.43
N ARG A 270 5.07 16.97 -6.15
CA ARG A 270 5.54 17.02 -7.53
C ARG A 270 4.43 17.33 -8.57
N GLY A 271 3.21 17.62 -8.12
CA GLY A 271 2.11 18.08 -8.97
C GLY A 271 1.06 17.03 -9.32
N PHE A 272 1.22 15.76 -8.91
CA PHE A 272 0.21 14.73 -9.11
C PHE A 272 -0.43 14.30 -7.79
N ASN A 273 -1.71 14.61 -7.60
CA ASN A 273 -2.46 14.20 -6.43
C ASN A 273 -3.09 12.82 -6.65
N TYR A 274 -2.38 11.77 -6.24
CA TYR A 274 -2.78 10.36 -6.43
C TYR A 274 -4.18 10.05 -5.89
N ILE A 275 -4.49 10.58 -4.71
CA ILE A 275 -5.76 10.31 -4.02
C ILE A 275 -6.91 11.02 -4.72
N LEU A 276 -6.74 12.31 -5.06
CA LEU A 276 -7.75 13.07 -5.76
C LEU A 276 -8.06 12.46 -7.13
N ASN A 277 -7.02 12.06 -7.86
CA ASN A 277 -7.19 11.39 -9.14
C ASN A 277 -7.87 10.02 -9.01
N THR A 278 -7.64 9.26 -7.91
CA THR A 278 -8.40 8.04 -7.63
C THR A 278 -9.89 8.34 -7.44
N VAL A 279 -10.23 9.38 -6.65
CA VAL A 279 -11.63 9.79 -6.46
C VAL A 279 -12.24 10.21 -7.79
N TYR A 280 -11.57 11.06 -8.56
CA TYR A 280 -12.07 11.53 -9.86
C TYR A 280 -12.23 10.38 -10.85
N GLN A 281 -11.29 9.44 -10.91
CA GLN A 281 -11.40 8.25 -11.73
C GLN A 281 -12.65 7.43 -11.39
N LEU A 282 -12.94 7.21 -10.11
CA LEU A 282 -14.15 6.54 -9.65
C LEU A 282 -15.41 7.31 -10.02
N MET A 283 -15.36 8.65 -10.08
CA MET A 283 -16.48 9.51 -10.51
C MET A 283 -16.62 9.62 -12.03
N GLY A 284 -15.78 8.96 -12.80
CA GLY A 284 -15.93 8.88 -14.25
C GLY A 284 -15.00 9.77 -15.05
N TYR A 285 -14.12 10.52 -14.41
CA TYR A 285 -13.13 11.34 -15.11
C TYR A 285 -12.00 10.48 -15.70
N ASP A 286 -11.53 10.83 -16.89
CA ASP A 286 -10.40 10.19 -17.55
C ASP A 286 -9.09 10.80 -17.05
N ILE A 287 -8.24 10.01 -16.41
CA ILE A 287 -6.94 10.43 -15.90
C ILE A 287 -5.88 10.09 -16.94
N LYS A 288 -5.27 11.14 -17.48
CA LYS A 288 -4.25 11.04 -18.52
C LYS A 288 -2.86 10.96 -17.91
N ALA A 289 -1.94 10.33 -18.63
CA ALA A 289 -0.52 10.38 -18.32
C ALA A 289 -0.01 11.83 -18.26
N ILE A 290 0.90 12.09 -17.34
CA ILE A 290 1.63 13.35 -17.26
C ILE A 290 3.08 13.11 -17.67
N ASP A 291 3.55 13.95 -18.59
CA ASP A 291 4.89 13.77 -19.17
C ASP A 291 6.00 14.24 -18.22
N ASN A 292 5.70 15.20 -17.34
CA ASN A 292 6.69 15.77 -16.42
C ASN A 292 6.11 16.00 -15.02
N LEU A 293 6.74 15.39 -14.03
CA LEU A 293 6.58 15.78 -12.63
C LEU A 293 7.50 16.94 -12.32
N LEU A 294 7.07 17.83 -11.42
CA LEU A 294 7.92 18.94 -10.96
C LEU A 294 9.18 18.40 -10.29
N ASP A 295 10.32 19.00 -10.57
CA ASP A 295 11.55 18.79 -9.83
C ASP A 295 11.44 19.47 -8.46
N TYR A 296 11.87 18.77 -7.39
CA TYR A 296 11.70 19.24 -6.02
C TYR A 296 12.96 19.01 -5.18
#